data_23d232f7741b3ade8a933a0fb9c49c60
#
_entry.id   23d232f7741b3ade8a933a0fb9c49c60
#
_cell.length_a   1.000
_cell.length_b   1.000
_cell.length_c   1.000
_cell.angle_alpha   90.00
_cell.angle_beta   90.00
_cell.angle_gamma   90.00
#
_symmetry.space_group_name_H-M   'P 1'
#
loop_
_entity.id
_entity.type
_entity.pdbx_description
1 polymer ?
#
loop_
_entity_poly.entity_id
_entity_poly.type
_entity_poly.pdbx_seq_one_letter_code
_entity_poly.pdbx_strand_id
1 'polypeptide(L)'
;MALSAALIAGLGSCDFLEQTENTYQTTDYQFSCFENVKKVCSHVYSYLDVDTEWLWTTQSSATDDAVYAWESNGIKTYYDGTWSPRNTINDCFSHYYAGIAQANYFLENAPDDFPETQYLEDYKDRMQQLKNYPYEVRFLRAWYHFELMRRYGDIVLMDHSADPAKVNEMVPSDFHTVTEWIVGELDEITPKLPVSYAEFVTGRTNRITRGAAMAFKARVLLYDASPLHNPTGDKTRYEKAAAAAKEVIDSGWYSLVKEQKINNFNAKGYIFGIIRSASNGLESSNFPMGVEGGNSGACPSQNLAEAFDLLDGTPFDWDNPAHRAIALDPSKRDPRFAETFYVNGSMFKGKPLEMWEGGQNALPKKGATPTSYYLRKNLIEETSFVTGNSISYPHIYPIIRFAEMYL
;
A
#
# COMPACT_ATOMS: atom_id res chain seq x y z
N MET A 1 24.53 26.05 -74.26
CA MET A 1 23.89 24.82 -73.78
C MET A 1 24.78 24.09 -72.75
N ALA A 2 24.98 24.66 -71.57
CA ALA A 2 25.77 24.01 -70.49
C ALA A 2 25.48 24.56 -69.10
N LEU A 3 24.22 24.96 -68.84
CA LEU A 3 23.82 25.49 -67.54
C LEU A 3 22.54 24.86 -67.00
N SER A 4 22.03 23.76 -67.56
CA SER A 4 20.78 23.12 -67.15
C SER A 4 20.93 21.71 -66.52
N ALA A 5 22.18 21.23 -66.34
CA ALA A 5 22.47 19.88 -65.83
C ALA A 5 22.92 19.84 -64.34
N ALA A 6 23.07 21.00 -63.67
CA ALA A 6 23.60 21.08 -62.30
C ALA A 6 22.49 21.24 -61.17
N LEU A 7 21.19 21.19 -61.51
CA LEU A 7 20.10 21.45 -60.55
C LEU A 7 19.29 20.20 -60.14
N ILE A 8 19.68 19.00 -60.57
CA ILE A 8 18.95 17.76 -60.27
C ILE A 8 19.67 16.86 -59.23
N ALA A 9 20.89 17.21 -58.85
CA ALA A 9 21.65 16.42 -57.85
C ALA A 9 21.44 16.86 -56.37
N GLY A 10 20.51 17.78 -56.10
CA GLY A 10 20.29 18.37 -54.77
C GLY A 10 19.03 17.92 -54.02
N LEU A 11 18.28 16.95 -54.54
CA LEU A 11 16.99 16.53 -53.91
C LEU A 11 17.03 15.14 -53.21
N GLY A 12 18.22 14.61 -52.99
CA GLY A 12 18.40 13.34 -52.27
C GLY A 12 18.63 13.46 -50.74
N SER A 13 18.35 14.62 -50.13
CA SER A 13 18.64 14.88 -48.70
C SER A 13 17.40 15.03 -47.80
N CYS A 14 16.29 14.43 -48.17
CA CYS A 14 15.07 14.53 -47.33
C CYS A 14 14.82 13.35 -46.39
N ASP A 15 15.56 12.25 -46.49
CA ASP A 15 15.40 11.09 -45.60
C ASP A 15 16.00 11.31 -44.19
N PHE A 16 16.85 12.34 -44.02
CA PHE A 16 17.45 12.65 -42.71
C PHE A 16 16.51 13.44 -41.78
N LEU A 17 15.40 13.98 -42.28
CA LEU A 17 14.45 14.81 -41.55
C LEU A 17 13.10 14.12 -41.33
N GLU A 18 12.88 12.93 -41.84
CA GLU A 18 11.78 12.08 -41.39
C GLU A 18 12.13 11.45 -40.05
N GLN A 19 12.08 12.25 -38.99
CA GLN A 19 11.90 11.72 -37.65
C GLN A 19 10.51 11.12 -37.66
N THR A 20 10.42 9.80 -37.82
CA THR A 20 9.29 9.03 -37.31
C THR A 20 9.18 9.37 -35.85
N GLU A 21 8.19 10.16 -35.45
CA GLU A 21 7.83 10.35 -34.05
C GLU A 21 7.48 8.98 -33.48
N ASN A 22 8.47 8.31 -32.89
CA ASN A 22 8.30 7.08 -32.16
C ASN A 22 7.69 7.45 -30.80
N THR A 23 6.42 7.88 -30.81
CA THR A 23 5.64 8.24 -29.61
C THR A 23 5.30 7.02 -28.77
N TYR A 24 5.45 5.82 -29.31
CA TYR A 24 5.16 4.56 -28.60
C TYR A 24 6.40 3.67 -28.56
N GLN A 25 6.79 3.26 -27.35
CA GLN A 25 7.80 2.23 -27.16
C GLN A 25 7.22 0.88 -27.60
N THR A 26 7.84 0.24 -28.56
CA THR A 26 7.42 -1.10 -29.01
C THR A 26 7.67 -2.15 -27.92
N THR A 27 6.96 -3.28 -27.99
CA THR A 27 7.21 -4.44 -27.09
C THR A 27 8.67 -4.87 -27.15
N ASP A 28 9.26 -4.97 -28.36
CA ASP A 28 10.66 -5.33 -28.54
C ASP A 28 11.61 -4.38 -27.82
N TYR A 29 11.32 -3.07 -27.83
CA TYR A 29 12.13 -2.10 -27.10
C TYR A 29 11.96 -2.26 -25.57
N GLN A 30 10.72 -2.47 -25.08
CA GLN A 30 10.46 -2.58 -23.66
C GLN A 30 11.11 -3.83 -23.03
N PHE A 31 11.35 -4.87 -23.81
CA PHE A 31 12.00 -6.10 -23.36
C PHE A 31 13.40 -6.31 -23.92
N SER A 32 14.02 -5.26 -24.51
CA SER A 32 15.32 -5.34 -25.19
C SER A 32 16.53 -5.44 -24.26
N CYS A 33 16.41 -5.08 -22.99
CA CYS A 33 17.51 -5.14 -22.03
C CYS A 33 17.00 -5.22 -20.59
N PHE A 34 17.85 -5.65 -19.66
CA PHE A 34 17.52 -5.80 -18.23
C PHE A 34 16.88 -4.54 -17.63
N GLU A 35 17.43 -3.34 -17.89
CA GLU A 35 16.92 -2.10 -17.30
C GLU A 35 15.49 -1.77 -17.81
N ASN A 36 15.17 -2.09 -19.03
CA ASN A 36 13.84 -1.90 -19.57
C ASN A 36 12.85 -2.91 -18.99
N VAL A 37 13.21 -4.19 -18.91
CA VAL A 37 12.40 -5.23 -18.24
C VAL A 37 12.11 -4.84 -16.79
N LYS A 38 13.13 -4.35 -16.07
CA LYS A 38 12.98 -3.84 -14.70
C LYS A 38 11.98 -2.70 -14.59
N LYS A 39 11.94 -1.76 -15.57
CA LYS A 39 10.94 -0.69 -15.61
C LYS A 39 9.55 -1.22 -15.82
N VAL A 40 9.35 -2.18 -16.74
CA VAL A 40 8.05 -2.81 -16.98
C VAL A 40 7.57 -3.55 -15.73
N CYS A 41 8.44 -4.32 -15.06
CA CYS A 41 8.14 -4.94 -13.77
C CYS A 41 7.77 -3.89 -12.71
N SER A 42 8.53 -2.80 -12.61
CA SER A 42 8.24 -1.71 -11.66
C SER A 42 6.91 -1.03 -11.94
N HIS A 43 6.49 -0.96 -13.22
CA HIS A 43 5.17 -0.46 -13.59
C HIS A 43 4.06 -1.37 -13.05
N VAL A 44 4.23 -2.70 -13.08
CA VAL A 44 3.26 -3.60 -12.42
C VAL A 44 3.15 -3.30 -10.93
N TYR A 45 4.27 -3.06 -10.24
CA TYR A 45 4.25 -2.66 -8.82
C TYR A 45 3.54 -1.33 -8.55
N SER A 46 3.48 -0.41 -9.51
CA SER A 46 2.89 0.92 -9.31
C SER A 46 1.37 0.91 -9.09
N TYR A 47 0.71 -0.20 -9.34
CA TYR A 47 -0.72 -0.39 -9.04
C TYR A 47 -0.99 -0.83 -7.58
N LEU A 48 0.06 -1.00 -6.75
CA LEU A 48 -0.13 -1.23 -5.32
C LEU A 48 -0.55 0.06 -4.62
N ASP A 49 -1.69 0.01 -3.96
CA ASP A 49 -2.23 1.11 -3.16
C ASP A 49 -1.92 0.94 -1.67
N VAL A 50 -1.96 2.04 -0.95
CA VAL A 50 -1.84 2.09 0.50
C VAL A 50 -2.97 2.92 1.12
N ASP A 51 -3.52 2.40 2.20
CA ASP A 51 -4.67 3.02 2.89
C ASP A 51 -4.36 4.39 3.50
N THR A 52 -3.09 4.67 3.78
CA THR A 52 -2.64 5.92 4.42
C THR A 52 -2.45 7.09 3.47
N GLU A 53 -2.51 6.89 2.16
CA GLU A 53 -2.32 7.95 1.15
C GLU A 53 -3.63 8.32 0.44
N TRP A 54 -4.73 7.65 0.79
CA TRP A 54 -5.98 7.82 0.07
C TRP A 54 -6.69 9.14 0.43
N LEU A 55 -7.08 9.91 -0.56
CA LEU A 55 -7.71 11.24 -0.41
C LEU A 55 -6.97 12.16 0.59
N TRP A 56 -5.63 12.08 0.64
CA TRP A 56 -4.78 12.88 1.53
C TRP A 56 -5.01 12.61 3.03
N THR A 57 -5.61 11.46 3.36
CA THR A 57 -5.85 11.03 4.73
C THR A 57 -5.74 9.51 4.83
N THR A 58 -6.11 8.94 5.97
CA THR A 58 -6.17 7.49 6.17
C THR A 58 -7.59 6.97 5.97
N GLN A 59 -7.74 5.74 5.52
CA GLN A 59 -9.06 5.10 5.42
C GLN A 59 -9.77 4.98 6.78
N SER A 60 -9.05 5.03 7.90
CA SER A 60 -9.63 5.11 9.24
C SER A 60 -10.63 6.24 9.39
N SER A 61 -10.45 7.35 8.63
CA SER A 61 -11.40 8.47 8.62
C SER A 61 -12.74 8.15 7.93
N ALA A 62 -12.87 6.98 7.31
CA ALA A 62 -14.13 6.45 6.76
C ALA A 62 -14.85 5.48 7.74
N THR A 63 -14.28 5.26 8.92
CA THR A 63 -14.78 4.32 9.96
C THR A 63 -15.05 5.07 11.25
N ASP A 64 -15.46 4.37 12.28
CA ASP A 64 -15.62 4.89 13.66
C ASP A 64 -14.29 5.14 14.39
N ASP A 65 -13.15 4.80 13.79
CA ASP A 65 -11.81 5.05 14.36
C ASP A 65 -11.40 6.53 14.29
N ALA A 66 -11.80 7.25 13.26
CA ALA A 66 -11.38 8.65 13.08
C ALA A 66 -12.39 9.49 12.28
N VAL A 67 -12.28 10.81 12.40
CA VAL A 67 -12.97 11.80 11.57
C VAL A 67 -11.96 12.68 10.85
N TYR A 68 -12.27 13.09 9.64
CA TYR A 68 -11.46 14.07 8.93
C TYR A 68 -11.81 15.49 9.37
N ALA A 69 -10.82 16.29 9.77
CA ALA A 69 -11.02 17.60 10.37
C ALA A 69 -11.70 18.63 9.45
N TRP A 70 -11.51 18.50 8.14
CA TRP A 70 -12.02 19.45 7.15
C TRP A 70 -13.33 18.97 6.51
N GLU A 71 -14.28 19.90 6.36
CA GLU A 71 -15.60 19.57 5.80
C GLU A 71 -15.56 19.17 4.32
N SER A 72 -14.65 19.77 3.55
CA SER A 72 -14.52 19.55 2.11
C SER A 72 -13.57 18.38 1.78
N ASN A 73 -13.92 17.15 2.16
CA ASN A 73 -13.16 15.96 1.78
C ASN A 73 -14.11 14.85 1.37
N GLY A 74 -13.80 14.17 0.25
CA GLY A 74 -14.58 13.06 -0.29
C GLY A 74 -14.72 11.85 0.66
N ILE A 75 -13.85 11.72 1.68
CA ILE A 75 -13.94 10.64 2.67
C ILE A 75 -15.30 10.63 3.40
N LYS A 76 -15.93 11.79 3.55
CA LYS A 76 -17.25 11.91 4.22
C LYS A 76 -18.38 11.21 3.48
N THR A 77 -18.22 10.97 2.17
CA THR A 77 -19.19 10.22 1.37
C THR A 77 -19.48 8.83 1.94
N TYR A 78 -18.54 8.23 2.69
CA TYR A 78 -18.77 6.93 3.32
C TYR A 78 -19.83 6.95 4.42
N TYR A 79 -20.03 8.09 5.11
CA TYR A 79 -20.91 8.18 6.27
C TYR A 79 -21.93 9.32 6.22
N ASP A 80 -21.92 10.17 5.18
CA ASP A 80 -22.91 11.24 5.01
C ASP A 80 -24.20 10.79 4.30
N GLY A 81 -24.29 9.51 3.91
CA GLY A 81 -25.45 8.92 3.26
C GLY A 81 -25.51 9.14 1.74
N THR A 82 -24.50 9.74 1.14
CA THR A 82 -24.45 9.99 -0.32
C THR A 82 -23.81 8.86 -1.11
N TRP A 83 -23.11 7.95 -0.46
CA TRP A 83 -22.50 6.79 -1.12
C TRP A 83 -23.54 5.84 -1.68
N SER A 84 -23.42 5.52 -2.96
CA SER A 84 -24.34 4.64 -3.67
C SER A 84 -23.68 4.05 -4.92
N PRO A 85 -24.28 3.05 -5.58
CA PRO A 85 -23.78 2.54 -6.86
C PRO A 85 -23.68 3.59 -7.97
N ARG A 86 -24.37 4.74 -7.83
CA ARG A 86 -24.31 5.86 -8.77
C ARG A 86 -23.40 7.00 -8.31
N ASN A 87 -23.01 7.00 -7.06
CA ASN A 87 -22.09 7.96 -6.46
C ASN A 87 -21.03 7.15 -5.72
N THR A 88 -20.15 6.52 -6.48
CA THR A 88 -19.10 5.65 -5.97
C THR A 88 -17.96 6.47 -5.39
N ILE A 89 -17.35 5.94 -4.36
CA ILE A 89 -16.11 6.46 -3.78
C ILE A 89 -15.09 5.32 -3.78
N ASN A 90 -13.83 5.65 -4.06
CA ASN A 90 -12.73 4.69 -4.14
C ASN A 90 -13.03 3.55 -5.13
N ASP A 91 -13.50 3.92 -6.33
CA ASP A 91 -13.67 2.96 -7.42
C ASP A 91 -12.31 2.55 -7.98
N CYS A 92 -11.88 1.37 -7.60
CA CYS A 92 -10.58 0.80 -8.00
C CYS A 92 -10.74 -0.26 -9.12
N PHE A 93 -11.92 -0.44 -9.71
CA PHE A 93 -12.18 -1.49 -10.68
C PHE A 93 -11.23 -1.41 -11.89
N SER A 94 -11.25 -0.27 -12.58
CA SER A 94 -10.37 -0.06 -13.74
C SER A 94 -8.88 -0.07 -13.36
N HIS A 95 -8.55 0.45 -12.17
CA HIS A 95 -7.16 0.51 -11.67
C HIS A 95 -6.56 -0.90 -11.55
N TYR A 96 -7.22 -1.81 -10.84
CA TYR A 96 -6.68 -3.14 -10.64
C TYR A 96 -6.74 -4.02 -11.89
N TYR A 97 -7.76 -3.88 -12.75
CA TYR A 97 -7.74 -4.57 -14.04
C TYR A 97 -6.63 -4.06 -14.96
N ALA A 98 -6.28 -2.77 -14.92
CA ALA A 98 -5.11 -2.26 -15.61
C ALA A 98 -3.81 -2.88 -15.06
N GLY A 99 -3.70 -3.03 -13.73
CA GLY A 99 -2.60 -3.75 -13.09
C GLY A 99 -2.49 -5.21 -13.52
N ILE A 100 -3.61 -5.92 -13.62
CA ILE A 100 -3.69 -7.30 -14.12
C ILE A 100 -3.26 -7.37 -15.60
N ALA A 101 -3.73 -6.44 -16.43
CA ALA A 101 -3.35 -6.39 -17.85
C ALA A 101 -1.84 -6.16 -18.00
N GLN A 102 -1.24 -5.26 -17.21
CA GLN A 102 0.21 -5.03 -17.20
C GLN A 102 0.98 -6.27 -16.69
N ALA A 103 0.43 -6.99 -15.72
CA ALA A 103 1.03 -8.23 -15.24
C ALA A 103 1.02 -9.31 -16.34
N ASN A 104 -0.11 -9.50 -17.03
CA ASN A 104 -0.22 -10.45 -18.14
C ASN A 104 0.73 -10.06 -19.28
N TYR A 105 0.75 -8.78 -19.67
CA TYR A 105 1.68 -8.26 -20.68
C TYR A 105 3.15 -8.57 -20.34
N PHE A 106 3.54 -8.36 -19.07
CA PHE A 106 4.88 -8.70 -18.61
C PHE A 106 5.15 -10.21 -18.74
N LEU A 107 4.26 -11.05 -18.23
CA LEU A 107 4.44 -12.50 -18.18
C LEU A 107 4.50 -13.15 -19.58
N GLU A 108 3.84 -12.55 -20.56
CA GLU A 108 3.78 -13.04 -21.94
C GLU A 108 5.00 -12.61 -22.77
N ASN A 109 5.75 -11.59 -22.34
CA ASN A 109 6.82 -11.00 -23.15
C ASN A 109 8.19 -10.94 -22.47
N ALA A 110 8.30 -11.19 -21.16
CA ALA A 110 9.56 -11.09 -20.45
C ALA A 110 10.55 -12.17 -20.89
N PRO A 111 11.79 -11.81 -21.24
CA PRO A 111 12.83 -12.78 -21.59
C PRO A 111 13.40 -13.43 -20.32
N ASP A 112 14.01 -14.61 -20.53
CA ASP A 112 14.63 -15.38 -19.43
C ASP A 112 16.09 -14.96 -19.17
N ASP A 113 16.79 -14.37 -20.14
CA ASP A 113 18.23 -14.06 -20.08
C ASP A 113 18.61 -12.94 -21.07
N PHE A 114 19.80 -12.35 -20.85
CA PHE A 114 20.49 -11.41 -21.72
C PHE A 114 21.96 -11.84 -21.90
N PRO A 115 22.23 -12.94 -22.63
CA PRO A 115 23.56 -13.55 -22.70
C PRO A 115 24.63 -12.63 -23.28
N GLU A 116 24.27 -11.64 -24.09
CA GLU A 116 25.17 -10.62 -24.64
C GLU A 116 25.77 -9.70 -23.57
N THR A 117 25.21 -9.70 -22.35
CA THR A 117 25.67 -8.88 -21.23
C THR A 117 26.54 -9.62 -20.22
N GLN A 118 26.98 -10.86 -20.51
CA GLN A 118 27.78 -11.72 -19.60
C GLN A 118 29.11 -11.10 -19.16
N TYR A 119 29.62 -10.10 -19.88
CA TYR A 119 30.85 -9.37 -19.55
C TYR A 119 30.68 -8.36 -18.41
N LEU A 120 29.44 -8.05 -17.99
CA LEU A 120 29.18 -7.14 -16.90
C LEU A 120 29.49 -7.80 -15.54
N GLU A 121 30.10 -7.06 -14.63
CA GLU A 121 30.43 -7.54 -13.28
C GLU A 121 29.18 -7.98 -12.50
N ASP A 122 28.06 -7.27 -12.70
CA ASP A 122 26.79 -7.51 -12.02
C ASP A 122 25.83 -8.43 -12.80
N TYR A 123 26.31 -9.08 -13.89
CA TYR A 123 25.48 -9.95 -14.72
C TYR A 123 24.73 -11.03 -13.90
N LYS A 124 25.43 -11.72 -13.00
CA LYS A 124 24.82 -12.78 -12.18
C LYS A 124 23.67 -12.25 -11.30
N ASP A 125 23.86 -11.09 -10.69
CA ASP A 125 22.86 -10.46 -9.83
C ASP A 125 21.67 -9.96 -10.64
N ARG A 126 21.92 -9.41 -11.84
CA ARG A 126 20.88 -9.00 -12.79
C ARG A 126 20.05 -10.20 -13.25
N MET A 127 20.68 -11.31 -13.64
CA MET A 127 19.97 -12.51 -14.08
C MET A 127 19.23 -13.19 -12.94
N GLN A 128 19.76 -13.14 -11.72
CA GLN A 128 19.03 -13.62 -10.55
C GLN A 128 17.77 -12.77 -10.29
N GLN A 129 17.87 -11.45 -10.46
CA GLN A 129 16.72 -10.57 -10.36
C GLN A 129 15.69 -10.82 -11.47
N LEU A 130 16.16 -10.98 -12.72
CA LEU A 130 15.33 -11.27 -13.88
C LEU A 130 14.50 -12.54 -13.68
N LYS A 131 15.13 -13.60 -13.18
CA LYS A 131 14.46 -14.89 -12.85
C LYS A 131 13.37 -14.76 -11.79
N ASN A 132 13.48 -13.78 -10.88
CA ASN A 132 12.48 -13.55 -9.84
C ASN A 132 11.28 -12.72 -10.31
N TYR A 133 11.46 -11.85 -11.30
CA TYR A 133 10.40 -10.94 -11.77
C TYR A 133 9.09 -11.66 -12.16
N PRO A 134 9.09 -12.78 -12.90
CA PRO A 134 7.84 -13.47 -13.22
C PRO A 134 7.06 -13.92 -11.97
N TYR A 135 7.75 -14.37 -10.92
CA TYR A 135 7.12 -14.80 -9.67
C TYR A 135 6.57 -13.62 -8.87
N GLU A 136 7.28 -12.49 -8.87
CA GLU A 136 6.79 -11.24 -8.27
C GLU A 136 5.57 -10.70 -9.00
N VAL A 137 5.59 -10.73 -10.34
CA VAL A 137 4.47 -10.27 -11.16
C VAL A 137 3.25 -11.20 -11.03
N ARG A 138 3.44 -12.53 -10.92
CA ARG A 138 2.35 -13.48 -10.60
C ARG A 138 1.74 -13.19 -9.23
N PHE A 139 2.56 -12.87 -8.22
CA PHE A 139 2.06 -12.42 -6.92
C PHE A 139 1.22 -11.16 -7.05
N LEU A 140 1.71 -10.13 -7.76
CA LEU A 140 1.00 -8.87 -7.95
C LEU A 140 -0.32 -9.08 -8.71
N ARG A 141 -0.33 -9.92 -9.74
CA ARG A 141 -1.55 -10.29 -10.46
C ARG A 141 -2.58 -10.93 -9.53
N ALA A 142 -2.16 -11.88 -8.70
CA ALA A 142 -3.00 -12.52 -7.68
C ALA A 142 -3.49 -11.48 -6.64
N TRP A 143 -2.62 -10.55 -6.23
CA TRP A 143 -2.97 -9.46 -5.32
C TRP A 143 -4.06 -8.55 -5.91
N TYR A 144 -3.96 -8.17 -7.17
CA TYR A 144 -4.96 -7.31 -7.82
C TYR A 144 -6.31 -8.00 -7.99
N HIS A 145 -6.34 -9.30 -8.26
CA HIS A 145 -7.58 -10.09 -8.23
C HIS A 145 -8.20 -10.12 -6.82
N PHE A 146 -7.37 -10.29 -5.78
CA PHE A 146 -7.84 -10.20 -4.40
C PHE A 146 -8.43 -8.83 -4.07
N GLU A 147 -7.77 -7.75 -4.48
CA GLU A 147 -8.25 -6.39 -4.27
C GLU A 147 -9.59 -6.12 -4.99
N LEU A 148 -9.80 -6.72 -6.17
CA LEU A 148 -11.07 -6.69 -6.87
C LEU A 148 -12.14 -7.51 -6.15
N MET A 149 -11.89 -8.80 -5.87
CA MET A 149 -12.92 -9.67 -5.31
C MET A 149 -13.38 -9.24 -3.91
N ARG A 150 -12.49 -8.71 -3.07
CA ARG A 150 -12.87 -8.23 -1.73
C ARG A 150 -13.75 -6.98 -1.75
N ARG A 151 -13.77 -6.21 -2.87
CA ARG A 151 -14.58 -5.00 -3.05
C ARG A 151 -15.85 -5.23 -3.86
N TYR A 152 -15.77 -6.08 -4.87
CA TYR A 152 -16.83 -6.22 -5.88
C TYR A 152 -17.50 -7.60 -5.85
N GLY A 153 -17.03 -8.55 -5.06
CA GLY A 153 -17.55 -9.91 -5.02
C GLY A 153 -17.07 -10.74 -6.21
N ASP A 154 -18.01 -11.22 -7.03
CA ASP A 154 -17.68 -12.01 -8.22
C ASP A 154 -17.00 -11.12 -9.27
N ILE A 155 -15.88 -11.59 -9.80
CA ILE A 155 -15.04 -10.84 -10.74
C ILE A 155 -14.60 -11.71 -11.92
N VAL A 156 -14.26 -11.08 -13.03
CA VAL A 156 -13.67 -11.81 -14.17
C VAL A 156 -12.22 -12.16 -13.83
N LEU A 157 -11.91 -13.46 -13.83
CA LEU A 157 -10.55 -13.96 -13.64
C LEU A 157 -9.77 -13.83 -14.96
N MET A 158 -8.64 -13.12 -14.93
CA MET A 158 -7.81 -12.83 -16.09
C MET A 158 -6.37 -13.28 -15.85
N ASP A 159 -6.08 -14.53 -16.13
CA ASP A 159 -4.75 -15.13 -15.97
C ASP A 159 -3.83 -14.98 -17.21
N HIS A 160 -4.36 -14.40 -18.28
CA HIS A 160 -3.67 -14.06 -19.54
C HIS A 160 -4.29 -12.81 -20.17
N SER A 161 -3.67 -12.26 -21.20
CA SER A 161 -4.21 -11.11 -21.94
C SER A 161 -5.51 -11.46 -22.63
N ALA A 162 -6.54 -10.62 -22.44
CA ALA A 162 -7.84 -10.85 -23.05
C ALA A 162 -7.80 -10.61 -24.56
N ASP A 163 -8.48 -11.47 -25.31
CA ASP A 163 -8.81 -11.19 -26.71
C ASP A 163 -9.84 -10.05 -26.77
N PRO A 164 -9.51 -8.90 -27.38
CA PRO A 164 -10.45 -7.77 -27.47
C PRO A 164 -11.79 -8.13 -28.11
N ALA A 165 -11.83 -9.15 -28.99
CA ALA A 165 -13.06 -9.61 -29.63
C ALA A 165 -13.97 -10.40 -28.68
N LYS A 166 -13.43 -10.97 -27.61
CA LYS A 166 -14.13 -11.85 -26.66
C LYS A 166 -14.31 -11.25 -25.26
N VAL A 167 -13.74 -10.10 -25.00
CA VAL A 167 -13.77 -9.49 -23.65
C VAL A 167 -15.20 -9.32 -23.11
N ASN A 168 -16.17 -9.02 -23.97
CA ASN A 168 -17.57 -8.86 -23.60
C ASN A 168 -18.32 -10.19 -23.36
N GLU A 169 -17.70 -11.33 -23.66
CA GLU A 169 -18.25 -12.67 -23.44
C GLU A 169 -17.75 -13.30 -22.14
N MET A 170 -16.78 -12.63 -21.46
CA MET A 170 -16.21 -13.12 -20.22
C MET A 170 -17.24 -13.08 -19.09
N VAL A 171 -17.31 -14.15 -18.32
CA VAL A 171 -18.25 -14.32 -17.21
C VAL A 171 -17.50 -14.20 -15.89
N PRO A 172 -18.05 -13.48 -14.89
CA PRO A 172 -17.46 -13.42 -13.55
C PRO A 172 -17.36 -14.82 -12.91
N SER A 173 -16.26 -15.05 -12.21
CA SER A 173 -16.05 -16.21 -11.35
C SER A 173 -16.46 -15.84 -9.93
N ASP A 174 -17.04 -16.79 -9.18
CA ASP A 174 -17.40 -16.59 -7.79
C ASP A 174 -16.16 -16.42 -6.90
N PHE A 175 -16.38 -15.85 -5.69
CA PHE A 175 -15.33 -15.54 -4.74
C PHE A 175 -14.45 -16.74 -4.38
N HIS A 176 -15.05 -17.91 -4.19
CA HIS A 176 -14.32 -19.13 -3.82
C HIS A 176 -13.44 -19.62 -4.97
N THR A 177 -13.94 -19.65 -6.19
CA THR A 177 -13.18 -20.00 -7.40
C THR A 177 -11.95 -19.10 -7.57
N VAL A 178 -12.11 -17.79 -7.38
CA VAL A 178 -10.98 -16.85 -7.45
C VAL A 178 -10.00 -17.09 -6.31
N THR A 179 -10.49 -17.39 -5.10
CA THR A 179 -9.65 -17.77 -3.95
C THR A 179 -8.79 -18.98 -4.25
N GLU A 180 -9.38 -20.05 -4.79
CA GLU A 180 -8.64 -21.29 -5.13
C GLU A 180 -7.56 -21.02 -6.18
N TRP A 181 -7.86 -20.21 -7.19
CA TRP A 181 -6.89 -19.80 -8.19
C TRP A 181 -5.73 -19.00 -7.56
N ILE A 182 -6.02 -18.00 -6.70
CA ILE A 182 -4.99 -17.21 -6.01
C ILE A 182 -4.10 -18.13 -5.16
N VAL A 183 -4.70 -19.04 -4.40
CA VAL A 183 -3.95 -19.98 -3.54
C VAL A 183 -3.05 -20.88 -4.39
N GLY A 184 -3.54 -21.38 -5.52
CA GLY A 184 -2.74 -22.16 -6.46
C GLY A 184 -1.54 -21.40 -7.02
N GLU A 185 -1.75 -20.14 -7.44
CA GLU A 185 -0.66 -19.25 -7.88
C GLU A 185 0.38 -19.06 -6.78
N LEU A 186 -0.07 -18.78 -5.55
CA LEU A 186 0.83 -18.55 -4.40
C LEU A 186 1.61 -19.83 -4.01
N ASP A 187 0.98 -20.99 -4.07
CA ASP A 187 1.65 -22.28 -3.78
C ASP A 187 2.76 -22.59 -4.79
N GLU A 188 2.55 -22.27 -6.06
CA GLU A 188 3.57 -22.45 -7.09
C GLU A 188 4.74 -21.48 -6.97
N ILE A 189 4.48 -20.20 -6.67
CA ILE A 189 5.54 -19.18 -6.66
C ILE A 189 6.31 -19.12 -5.33
N THR A 190 5.68 -19.47 -4.21
CA THR A 190 6.30 -19.38 -2.87
C THR A 190 7.68 -20.05 -2.79
N PRO A 191 7.89 -21.29 -3.25
CA PRO A 191 9.21 -21.92 -3.20
C PRO A 191 10.25 -21.30 -4.15
N LYS A 192 9.81 -20.53 -5.13
CA LYS A 192 10.66 -19.84 -6.13
C LYS A 192 11.13 -18.47 -5.67
N LEU A 193 10.35 -17.81 -4.81
CA LEU A 193 10.68 -16.49 -4.27
C LEU A 193 11.81 -16.58 -3.23
N PRO A 194 12.72 -15.58 -3.19
CA PRO A 194 13.76 -15.52 -2.17
C PRO A 194 13.16 -15.16 -0.80
N VAL A 195 13.81 -15.59 0.28
CA VAL A 195 13.50 -15.14 1.65
C VAL A 195 13.90 -13.69 1.82
N SER A 196 15.01 -13.28 1.18
CA SER A 196 15.54 -11.91 1.22
C SER A 196 16.21 -11.58 -0.11
N TYR A 197 16.18 -10.31 -0.50
CA TYR A 197 16.90 -9.79 -1.66
C TYR A 197 18.30 -9.24 -1.33
N ALA A 198 18.70 -9.26 -0.06
CA ALA A 198 19.94 -8.62 0.40
C ALA A 198 21.24 -9.22 -0.20
N GLU A 199 21.17 -10.44 -0.74
CA GLU A 199 22.30 -11.13 -1.36
C GLU A 199 22.67 -10.60 -2.74
N PHE A 200 21.70 -10.06 -3.48
CA PHE A 200 21.89 -9.66 -4.89
C PHE A 200 21.21 -8.34 -5.26
N VAL A 201 20.70 -7.60 -4.29
CA VAL A 201 20.18 -6.24 -4.46
C VAL A 201 20.80 -5.32 -3.41
N THR A 202 21.50 -4.31 -3.88
CA THR A 202 22.05 -3.29 -3.00
C THR A 202 20.96 -2.34 -2.50
N GLY A 203 20.94 -2.08 -1.21
CA GLY A 203 19.98 -1.17 -0.59
C GLY A 203 18.69 -1.86 -0.16
N ARG A 204 17.71 -1.01 0.18
CA ARG A 204 16.41 -1.46 0.66
C ARG A 204 15.47 -1.72 -0.51
N THR A 205 14.70 -2.77 -0.40
CA THR A 205 13.72 -3.14 -1.41
C THR A 205 12.40 -3.52 -0.76
N ASN A 206 11.29 -3.16 -1.43
CA ASN A 206 9.93 -3.60 -1.12
C ASN A 206 9.49 -4.74 -2.04
N ARG A 207 10.43 -5.47 -2.63
CA ARG A 207 10.14 -6.57 -3.55
C ARG A 207 9.47 -7.74 -2.81
N ILE A 208 8.66 -8.47 -3.55
CA ILE A 208 7.90 -9.60 -3.03
C ILE A 208 8.85 -10.73 -2.59
N THR A 209 8.77 -11.10 -1.32
CA THR A 209 9.54 -12.20 -0.73
C THR A 209 8.68 -13.45 -0.56
N ARG A 210 9.32 -14.57 -0.26
CA ARG A 210 8.64 -15.83 0.09
C ARG A 210 7.66 -15.62 1.25
N GLY A 211 8.08 -14.91 2.29
CA GLY A 211 7.21 -14.62 3.43
C GLY A 211 6.02 -13.73 3.09
N ALA A 212 6.16 -12.81 2.13
CA ALA A 212 5.03 -12.02 1.64
C ALA A 212 3.98 -12.90 0.96
N ALA A 213 4.41 -13.88 0.13
CA ALA A 213 3.50 -14.81 -0.53
C ALA A 213 2.77 -15.72 0.46
N MET A 214 3.48 -16.26 1.47
CA MET A 214 2.89 -17.08 2.53
C MET A 214 1.87 -16.30 3.35
N ALA A 215 2.20 -15.08 3.77
CA ALA A 215 1.31 -14.25 4.58
C ALA A 215 0.08 -13.77 3.78
N PHE A 216 0.24 -13.50 2.49
CA PHE A 216 -0.88 -13.17 1.61
C PHE A 216 -1.82 -14.37 1.45
N LYS A 217 -1.30 -15.59 1.27
CA LYS A 217 -2.11 -16.81 1.25
C LYS A 217 -2.98 -16.95 2.51
N ALA A 218 -2.41 -16.71 3.70
CA ALA A 218 -3.15 -16.76 4.95
C ALA A 218 -4.31 -15.74 4.97
N ARG A 219 -4.07 -14.50 4.51
CA ARG A 219 -5.10 -13.47 4.40
C ARG A 219 -6.23 -13.86 3.44
N VAL A 220 -5.90 -14.33 2.25
CA VAL A 220 -6.89 -14.74 1.24
C VAL A 220 -7.79 -15.86 1.79
N LEU A 221 -7.20 -16.88 2.40
CA LEU A 221 -7.93 -17.99 3.03
C LEU A 221 -8.82 -17.53 4.18
N LEU A 222 -8.38 -16.54 4.97
CA LEU A 222 -9.20 -15.98 6.05
C LEU A 222 -10.43 -15.24 5.52
N TYR A 223 -10.29 -14.50 4.41
CA TYR A 223 -11.42 -13.85 3.75
C TYR A 223 -12.42 -14.87 3.23
N ASP A 224 -11.96 -15.97 2.60
CA ASP A 224 -12.82 -17.06 2.13
C ASP A 224 -13.52 -17.79 3.29
N ALA A 225 -12.90 -17.86 4.46
CA ALA A 225 -13.49 -18.46 5.66
C ALA A 225 -14.51 -17.55 6.36
N SER A 226 -14.53 -16.25 6.04
CA SER A 226 -15.42 -15.28 6.72
C SER A 226 -16.91 -15.62 6.54
N PRO A 227 -17.79 -15.24 7.47
CA PRO A 227 -19.23 -15.57 7.40
C PRO A 227 -19.90 -15.14 6.09
N LEU A 228 -19.41 -14.07 5.45
CA LEU A 228 -19.93 -13.58 4.18
C LEU A 228 -19.72 -14.59 3.03
N HIS A 229 -18.55 -15.23 2.99
CA HIS A 229 -18.16 -16.17 1.93
C HIS A 229 -18.25 -17.64 2.34
N ASN A 230 -18.53 -17.89 3.62
CA ASN A 230 -18.71 -19.21 4.23
C ASN A 230 -20.03 -19.29 5.04
N PRO A 231 -21.18 -19.13 4.40
CA PRO A 231 -22.49 -19.07 5.08
C PRO A 231 -22.87 -20.40 5.78
N THR A 232 -22.26 -21.51 5.38
CA THR A 232 -22.46 -22.83 6.01
C THR A 232 -21.64 -23.00 7.29
N GLY A 233 -20.69 -22.09 7.57
CA GLY A 233 -19.79 -22.17 8.73
C GLY A 233 -18.81 -23.34 8.64
N ASP A 234 -18.37 -23.71 7.45
CA ASP A 234 -17.38 -24.76 7.25
C ASP A 234 -16.07 -24.44 7.98
N LYS A 235 -15.80 -25.17 9.05
CA LYS A 235 -14.63 -24.97 9.90
C LYS A 235 -13.31 -25.27 9.18
N THR A 236 -13.35 -26.12 8.15
CA THR A 236 -12.12 -26.50 7.41
C THR A 236 -11.49 -25.28 6.71
N ARG A 237 -12.28 -24.28 6.34
CA ARG A 237 -11.76 -23.02 5.76
C ARG A 237 -10.95 -22.21 6.79
N TYR A 238 -11.43 -22.10 8.02
CA TYR A 238 -10.68 -21.47 9.12
C TYR A 238 -9.41 -22.26 9.47
N GLU A 239 -9.48 -23.59 9.48
CA GLU A 239 -8.32 -24.43 9.73
C GLU A 239 -7.24 -24.24 8.67
N LYS A 240 -7.60 -24.11 7.39
CA LYS A 240 -6.68 -23.80 6.29
C LYS A 240 -6.03 -22.43 6.47
N ALA A 241 -6.81 -21.41 6.83
CA ALA A 241 -6.30 -20.05 7.08
C ALA A 241 -5.32 -20.04 8.26
N ALA A 242 -5.69 -20.66 9.37
CA ALA A 242 -4.84 -20.80 10.56
C ALA A 242 -3.55 -21.57 10.28
N ALA A 243 -3.61 -22.66 9.50
CA ALA A 243 -2.43 -23.40 9.11
C ALA A 243 -1.47 -22.56 8.26
N ALA A 244 -2.00 -21.81 7.29
CA ALA A 244 -1.19 -20.91 6.46
C ALA A 244 -0.53 -19.77 7.29
N ALA A 245 -1.25 -19.18 8.25
CA ALA A 245 -0.68 -18.20 9.16
C ALA A 245 0.41 -18.81 10.05
N LYS A 246 0.17 -20.03 10.55
CA LYS A 246 1.15 -20.76 11.35
C LYS A 246 2.43 -21.06 10.58
N GLU A 247 2.38 -21.38 9.30
CA GLU A 247 3.58 -21.58 8.46
C GLU A 247 4.47 -20.33 8.45
N VAL A 248 3.87 -19.13 8.41
CA VAL A 248 4.63 -17.87 8.49
C VAL A 248 5.27 -17.71 9.86
N ILE A 249 4.54 -18.01 10.94
CA ILE A 249 5.03 -17.94 12.33
C ILE A 249 6.22 -18.91 12.51
N ASP A 250 6.06 -20.15 12.08
CA ASP A 250 7.06 -21.23 12.22
C ASP A 250 8.32 -20.99 11.37
N SER A 251 8.24 -20.13 10.34
CA SER A 251 9.41 -19.80 9.51
C SER A 251 10.57 -19.18 10.29
N GLY A 252 10.29 -18.51 11.40
CA GLY A 252 11.28 -17.83 12.22
C GLY A 252 11.94 -16.60 11.58
N TRP A 253 11.45 -16.15 10.41
CA TRP A 253 12.03 -15.00 9.70
C TRP A 253 11.61 -13.66 10.29
N TYR A 254 10.49 -13.63 10.99
CA TYR A 254 9.85 -12.43 11.53
C TYR A 254 9.73 -12.51 13.05
N SER A 255 9.48 -11.37 13.68
CA SER A 255 9.21 -11.29 15.11
C SER A 255 8.23 -10.17 15.43
N LEU A 256 7.47 -10.33 16.53
CA LEU A 256 6.68 -9.23 17.07
C LEU A 256 7.61 -8.11 17.55
N VAL A 257 7.26 -6.88 17.26
CA VAL A 257 7.99 -5.69 17.67
C VAL A 257 7.08 -4.81 18.54
N LYS A 258 7.64 -4.25 19.61
CA LYS A 258 6.88 -3.38 20.53
C LYS A 258 6.49 -2.07 19.87
N GLU A 259 7.43 -1.44 19.16
CA GLU A 259 7.20 -0.22 18.40
C GLU A 259 7.50 -0.44 16.93
N GLN A 260 6.55 -0.11 16.08
CA GLN A 260 6.74 -0.16 14.65
C GLN A 260 6.59 1.25 14.08
N LYS A 261 7.71 1.97 14.00
CA LYS A 261 7.75 3.29 13.40
C LYS A 261 7.73 3.19 11.89
N ILE A 262 6.99 4.07 11.23
CA ILE A 262 6.83 4.10 9.77
C ILE A 262 8.14 4.30 9.00
N ASN A 263 9.19 4.79 9.67
CA ASN A 263 10.53 4.94 9.11
C ASN A 263 11.53 3.86 9.59
N ASN A 264 11.08 2.86 10.33
CA ASN A 264 11.95 1.76 10.77
C ASN A 264 11.97 0.63 9.74
N PHE A 265 12.86 0.76 8.76
CA PHE A 265 13.00 -0.19 7.65
C PHE A 265 13.57 -1.56 8.04
N ASN A 266 14.14 -1.70 9.21
CA ASN A 266 14.77 -2.94 9.68
C ASN A 266 13.89 -3.69 10.69
N ALA A 267 12.67 -3.23 10.94
CA ALA A 267 11.78 -3.88 11.88
C ALA A 267 11.36 -5.26 11.37
N LYS A 268 11.69 -6.31 12.13
CA LYS A 268 11.30 -7.69 11.80
C LYS A 268 9.78 -7.94 11.85
N GLY A 269 9.00 -6.97 12.24
CA GLY A 269 7.54 -7.00 12.20
C GLY A 269 6.94 -6.71 10.83
N TYR A 270 7.72 -6.25 9.84
CA TYR A 270 7.26 -6.06 8.48
C TYR A 270 7.41 -7.34 7.66
N ILE A 271 6.34 -7.76 7.01
CA ILE A 271 6.37 -8.84 6.02
C ILE A 271 6.32 -8.26 4.62
N PHE A 272 5.36 -7.38 4.35
CA PHE A 272 5.18 -6.72 3.07
C PHE A 272 4.71 -5.28 3.26
N GLY A 273 5.24 -4.36 2.47
CA GLY A 273 4.87 -2.94 2.51
C GLY A 273 5.48 -2.16 1.35
N ILE A 274 5.03 -0.94 1.18
CA ILE A 274 5.52 -0.02 0.16
C ILE A 274 6.47 0.98 0.78
N ILE A 275 7.67 1.12 0.19
CA ILE A 275 8.63 2.15 0.57
C ILE A 275 8.41 3.34 -0.35
N ARG A 276 8.07 4.49 0.23
CA ARG A 276 7.98 5.76 -0.48
C ARG A 276 9.26 6.58 -0.27
N SER A 277 9.62 7.34 -1.28
CA SER A 277 10.71 8.33 -1.19
C SER A 277 10.45 9.32 -0.07
N ALA A 278 11.50 10.02 0.38
CA ALA A 278 11.38 11.03 1.41
C ALA A 278 10.33 12.09 1.02
N SER A 279 9.36 12.27 1.92
CA SER A 279 8.22 13.18 1.79
C SER A 279 7.85 13.71 3.16
N ASN A 280 7.20 14.84 3.21
CA ASN A 280 6.57 15.41 4.40
C ASN A 280 5.04 15.50 4.24
N GLY A 281 4.48 14.87 3.21
CA GLY A 281 3.06 14.97 2.87
C GLY A 281 2.14 14.39 3.93
N LEU A 282 2.49 13.26 4.54
CA LEU A 282 1.71 12.62 5.62
C LEU A 282 1.65 13.54 6.85
N GLU A 283 2.79 14.10 7.25
CA GLU A 283 2.91 14.99 8.38
C GLU A 283 2.19 16.32 8.12
N SER A 284 2.36 16.91 6.91
CA SER A 284 1.67 18.15 6.56
C SER A 284 0.15 18.01 6.56
N SER A 285 -0.35 16.84 6.24
CA SER A 285 -1.78 16.56 6.27
C SER A 285 -2.32 16.36 7.68
N ASN A 286 -1.51 15.84 8.62
CA ASN A 286 -2.00 15.29 9.89
C ASN A 286 -1.38 15.91 11.16
N PHE A 287 -0.35 16.74 11.08
CA PHE A 287 0.16 17.43 12.27
C PHE A 287 -0.93 18.28 12.93
N PRO A 288 -0.90 18.44 14.26
CA PRO A 288 -1.88 19.24 14.99
C PRO A 288 -2.04 20.65 14.43
N MET A 289 -3.26 21.15 14.35
CA MET A 289 -3.50 22.55 13.98
C MET A 289 -2.79 23.49 14.97
N GLY A 290 -2.17 24.54 14.45
CA GLY A 290 -1.48 25.54 15.26
C GLY A 290 0.00 25.29 15.47
N VAL A 291 0.53 24.13 15.02
CA VAL A 291 1.97 23.88 14.92
C VAL A 291 2.47 24.11 13.50
N GLU A 292 3.78 24.17 13.31
CA GLU A 292 4.39 24.31 11.99
C GLU A 292 3.95 23.17 11.05
N GLY A 293 3.39 23.52 9.89
CA GLY A 293 2.91 22.57 8.88
C GLY A 293 1.63 21.82 9.27
N GLY A 294 1.00 22.16 10.40
CA GLY A 294 -0.16 21.44 10.92
C GLY A 294 -1.45 21.72 10.15
N ASN A 295 -2.20 20.65 9.84
CA ASN A 295 -3.46 20.67 9.11
C ASN A 295 -4.52 19.72 9.69
N SER A 296 -4.29 19.11 10.83
CA SER A 296 -5.16 18.20 11.61
C SER A 296 -5.54 16.88 10.95
N GLY A 297 -5.86 16.87 9.66
CA GLY A 297 -6.18 15.68 8.85
C GLY A 297 -7.12 14.68 9.52
N ALA A 298 -6.64 13.46 9.72
CA ALA A 298 -7.34 12.42 10.43
C ALA A 298 -7.27 12.64 11.95
N CYS A 299 -8.40 12.88 12.56
CA CYS A 299 -8.53 13.05 14.02
C CYS A 299 -9.14 11.79 14.62
N PRO A 300 -8.42 11.06 15.49
CA PRO A 300 -8.96 9.89 16.17
C PRO A 300 -10.27 10.18 16.89
N SER A 301 -11.16 9.20 16.88
CA SER A 301 -12.48 9.32 17.52
C SER A 301 -12.44 8.94 19.01
N GLN A 302 -13.51 9.30 19.73
CA GLN A 302 -13.72 8.81 21.08
C GLN A 302 -13.93 7.28 21.11
N ASN A 303 -14.62 6.72 20.10
CA ASN A 303 -14.82 5.27 19.98
C ASN A 303 -13.48 4.52 19.95
N LEU A 304 -12.53 5.00 19.13
CA LEU A 304 -11.20 4.42 19.10
C LEU A 304 -10.49 4.58 20.46
N ALA A 305 -10.62 5.75 21.12
CA ALA A 305 -9.99 5.97 22.42
C ALA A 305 -10.54 5.03 23.50
N GLU A 306 -11.83 4.71 23.48
CA GLU A 306 -12.46 3.76 24.40
C GLU A 306 -12.07 2.30 24.16
N ALA A 307 -11.70 1.94 22.92
CA ALA A 307 -11.22 0.61 22.58
C ALA A 307 -9.85 0.26 23.18
N PHE A 308 -9.12 1.23 23.72
CA PHE A 308 -7.86 0.98 24.45
C PHE A 308 -8.16 0.72 25.92
N ASP A 309 -7.69 -0.40 26.45
CA ASP A 309 -7.84 -0.80 27.85
C ASP A 309 -7.09 0.14 28.82
N LEU A 310 -7.31 -0.06 30.11
CA LEU A 310 -6.46 0.50 31.15
C LEU A 310 -5.09 -0.20 31.15
N LEU A 311 -4.12 0.38 31.85
CA LEU A 311 -2.74 -0.14 31.92
C LEU A 311 -2.66 -1.58 32.46
N ASP A 312 -3.60 -1.99 33.31
CA ASP A 312 -3.69 -3.33 33.89
C ASP A 312 -4.46 -4.34 33.00
N GLY A 313 -4.91 -3.92 31.80
CA GLY A 313 -5.70 -4.73 30.89
C GLY A 313 -7.21 -4.76 31.19
N THR A 314 -7.68 -3.98 32.16
CA THR A 314 -9.12 -3.82 32.41
C THR A 314 -9.75 -3.03 31.24
N PRO A 315 -10.84 -3.53 30.63
CA PRO A 315 -11.54 -2.79 29.59
C PRO A 315 -11.97 -1.41 30.06
N PHE A 316 -11.74 -0.40 29.21
CA PHE A 316 -12.15 0.97 29.51
C PHE A 316 -13.68 1.07 29.47
N ASP A 317 -14.28 1.66 30.48
CA ASP A 317 -15.71 1.87 30.59
C ASP A 317 -15.98 3.36 30.83
N TRP A 318 -16.61 4.02 29.86
CA TRP A 318 -16.95 5.45 29.97
C TRP A 318 -17.99 5.74 31.04
N ASP A 319 -18.86 4.79 31.37
CA ASP A 319 -19.87 4.98 32.39
C ASP A 319 -19.28 4.90 33.81
N ASN A 320 -18.06 4.38 33.95
CA ASN A 320 -17.33 4.37 35.21
C ASN A 320 -16.66 5.74 35.48
N PRO A 321 -17.04 6.49 36.52
CA PRO A 321 -16.47 7.79 36.85
C PRO A 321 -14.94 7.74 37.09
N ALA A 322 -14.43 6.63 37.66
CA ALA A 322 -12.97 6.48 37.87
C ALA A 322 -12.21 6.34 36.57
N HIS A 323 -12.74 5.63 35.55
CA HIS A 323 -12.16 5.52 34.24
C HIS A 323 -12.21 6.85 33.50
N ARG A 324 -13.34 7.59 33.57
CA ARG A 324 -13.44 8.95 32.96
C ARG A 324 -12.40 9.92 33.52
N ALA A 325 -12.12 9.84 34.82
CA ALA A 325 -11.14 10.74 35.47
C ALA A 325 -9.73 10.60 34.93
N ILE A 326 -9.39 9.43 34.35
CA ILE A 326 -8.07 9.10 33.78
C ILE A 326 -8.10 8.90 32.26
N ALA A 327 -9.21 9.18 31.59
CA ALA A 327 -9.42 8.90 30.18
C ALA A 327 -8.32 9.47 29.26
N LEU A 328 -7.83 10.68 29.60
CA LEU A 328 -6.79 11.39 28.87
C LEU A 328 -5.39 11.26 29.49
N ASP A 329 -5.21 10.41 30.50
CA ASP A 329 -3.90 10.14 31.09
C ASP A 329 -3.24 8.94 30.41
N PRO A 330 -2.24 9.14 29.48
CA PRO A 330 -1.62 8.05 28.76
C PRO A 330 -0.88 7.07 29.69
N SER A 331 -0.48 7.49 30.89
CA SER A 331 0.21 6.64 31.85
C SER A 331 -0.68 5.60 32.53
N LYS A 332 -2.00 5.76 32.41
CA LYS A 332 -3.02 4.89 32.99
C LYS A 332 -3.74 4.01 31.96
N ARG A 333 -3.41 4.19 30.70
CA ARG A 333 -4.01 3.48 29.57
C ARG A 333 -3.02 2.46 28.98
N ASP A 334 -3.53 1.57 28.15
CA ASP A 334 -2.69 0.69 27.31
C ASP A 334 -1.56 1.52 26.68
N PRO A 335 -0.29 1.08 26.69
CA PRO A 335 0.82 1.84 26.13
C PRO A 335 0.63 2.30 24.69
N ARG A 336 -0.14 1.53 23.88
CA ARG A 336 -0.47 1.87 22.50
C ARG A 336 -1.34 3.13 22.38
N PHE A 337 -2.06 3.52 23.46
CA PHE A 337 -2.81 4.76 23.50
C PHE A 337 -1.87 5.98 23.30
N ALA A 338 -0.79 6.03 24.06
CA ALA A 338 0.20 7.09 23.96
C ALA A 338 0.91 7.14 22.60
N GLU A 339 1.02 6.01 21.91
CA GLU A 339 1.60 5.91 20.56
C GLU A 339 0.62 6.33 19.46
N THR A 340 -0.68 6.27 19.75
CA THR A 340 -1.74 6.52 18.76
C THR A 340 -2.25 7.96 18.81
N PHE A 341 -2.36 8.54 20.01
CA PHE A 341 -3.02 9.81 20.26
C PHE A 341 -2.06 10.90 20.76
N TYR A 342 -2.25 12.12 20.27
CA TYR A 342 -1.94 13.31 21.02
C TYR A 342 -3.21 13.75 21.76
N VAL A 343 -3.07 13.96 23.07
CA VAL A 343 -4.11 14.51 23.97
C VAL A 343 -3.65 15.88 24.51
N ASN A 344 -4.55 16.58 25.18
CA ASN A 344 -4.19 17.85 25.81
C ASN A 344 -2.96 17.72 26.73
N GLY A 345 -2.00 18.61 26.57
CA GLY A 345 -0.73 18.58 27.30
C GLY A 345 0.33 17.64 26.72
N SER A 346 0.03 16.80 25.71
CA SER A 346 1.04 16.00 25.02
C SER A 346 2.14 16.90 24.47
N MET A 347 3.40 16.45 24.63
CA MET A 347 4.54 17.17 24.05
C MET A 347 4.60 16.91 22.55
N PHE A 348 4.70 17.98 21.76
CA PHE A 348 4.96 17.97 20.33
C PHE A 348 6.12 18.91 20.02
N LYS A 349 7.23 18.37 19.49
CA LYS A 349 8.47 19.14 19.20
C LYS A 349 8.92 19.99 20.38
N GLY A 350 8.84 19.43 21.59
CA GLY A 350 9.28 20.10 22.82
C GLY A 350 8.34 21.15 23.40
N LYS A 351 7.11 21.30 22.87
CA LYS A 351 6.07 22.19 23.38
C LYS A 351 4.80 21.40 23.72
N PRO A 352 4.10 21.72 24.81
CA PRO A 352 2.82 21.09 25.12
C PRO A 352 1.75 21.54 24.14
N LEU A 353 0.88 20.63 23.71
CA LEU A 353 -0.31 20.95 22.93
C LEU A 353 -1.40 21.52 23.86
N GLU A 354 -1.98 22.63 23.44
CA GLU A 354 -3.05 23.33 24.15
C GLU A 354 -4.39 23.02 23.48
N MET A 355 -5.05 21.93 23.93
CA MET A 355 -6.25 21.39 23.29
C MET A 355 -7.55 21.68 24.08
N TRP A 356 -7.53 22.64 25.00
CA TRP A 356 -8.72 23.19 25.65
C TRP A 356 -9.39 24.23 24.76
N GLU A 357 -10.65 24.52 24.97
CA GLU A 357 -11.40 25.51 24.23
C GLU A 357 -10.71 26.88 24.26
N GLY A 358 -10.37 27.41 23.08
CA GLY A 358 -9.58 28.67 22.94
C GLY A 358 -8.06 28.45 22.97
N GLY A 359 -7.56 27.26 23.23
CA GLY A 359 -6.13 26.91 23.16
C GLY A 359 -5.57 26.99 21.74
N GLN A 360 -4.24 27.01 21.64
CA GLN A 360 -3.55 27.13 20.34
C GLN A 360 -3.86 26.00 19.35
N ASN A 361 -4.24 24.82 19.85
CA ASN A 361 -4.46 23.61 19.08
C ASN A 361 -5.91 23.11 19.13
N ALA A 362 -6.88 23.98 19.50
CA ALA A 362 -8.26 23.61 19.68
C ALA A 362 -9.25 24.55 18.99
N LEU A 363 -10.52 24.22 19.04
CA LEU A 363 -11.62 25.09 18.64
C LEU A 363 -11.63 26.38 19.53
N PRO A 364 -12.01 27.54 18.97
CA PRO A 364 -12.67 27.75 17.68
C PRO A 364 -11.70 27.91 16.49
N LYS A 365 -10.42 27.56 16.61
CA LYS A 365 -9.49 27.66 15.49
C LYS A 365 -9.97 26.78 14.32
N LYS A 366 -10.14 27.39 13.14
CA LYS A 366 -10.59 26.68 11.94
C LYS A 366 -9.62 25.57 11.58
N GLY A 367 -10.16 24.37 11.37
CA GLY A 367 -9.40 23.16 11.06
C GLY A 367 -8.78 22.46 12.27
N ALA A 368 -9.01 22.96 13.51
CA ALA A 368 -8.62 22.21 14.69
C ALA A 368 -9.44 20.92 14.83
N THR A 369 -8.92 19.96 15.62
CA THR A 369 -9.59 18.69 15.83
C THR A 369 -11.02 18.85 16.34
N PRO A 370 -12.00 18.18 15.72
CA PRO A 370 -13.37 18.15 16.22
C PRO A 370 -13.58 17.13 17.37
N THR A 371 -12.60 16.28 17.65
CA THR A 371 -12.69 15.17 18.60
C THR A 371 -11.88 15.41 19.89
N SER A 372 -11.11 16.47 19.96
CA SER A 372 -10.10 16.72 21.00
C SER A 372 -8.96 15.69 21.05
N TYR A 373 -8.75 14.95 19.96
CA TYR A 373 -7.58 14.10 19.74
C TYR A 373 -6.89 14.48 18.44
N TYR A 374 -5.56 14.34 18.40
CA TYR A 374 -4.81 14.39 17.15
C TYR A 374 -4.12 13.06 16.90
N LEU A 375 -3.92 12.73 15.64
CA LEU A 375 -3.17 11.56 15.22
C LEU A 375 -1.70 11.71 15.62
N ARG A 376 -1.15 10.67 16.25
CA ARG A 376 0.28 10.53 16.54
C ARG A 376 0.91 9.39 15.77
N LYS A 377 0.18 8.30 15.66
CA LYS A 377 0.65 7.07 15.00
C LYS A 377 1.08 7.35 13.56
N ASN A 378 2.22 6.78 13.17
CA ASN A 378 2.82 6.87 11.84
C ASN A 378 3.31 8.29 11.44
N LEU A 379 3.30 9.26 12.33
CA LEU A 379 3.88 10.58 12.07
C LEU A 379 5.31 10.67 12.60
N ILE A 380 6.16 11.38 11.86
CA ILE A 380 7.56 11.62 12.22
C ILE A 380 7.69 13.06 12.69
N GLU A 381 7.77 13.25 14.02
CA GLU A 381 7.81 14.60 14.64
C GLU A 381 8.99 15.46 14.19
N GLU A 382 10.10 14.82 13.80
CA GLU A 382 11.32 15.48 13.33
C GLU A 382 11.17 16.12 11.94
N THR A 383 10.08 15.84 11.22
CA THR A 383 9.75 16.48 9.94
C THR A 383 9.62 17.99 10.11
N SER A 384 10.24 18.78 9.20
CA SER A 384 10.19 20.25 9.24
C SER A 384 9.69 20.83 7.92
N PHE A 385 8.95 21.93 8.04
CA PHE A 385 8.38 22.70 6.92
C PHE A 385 9.00 24.10 6.79
N VAL A 386 10.06 24.41 7.56
CA VAL A 386 10.73 25.70 7.52
C VAL A 386 11.30 25.95 6.12
N THR A 387 10.88 27.05 5.49
CA THR A 387 11.38 27.45 4.17
C THR A 387 12.90 27.54 4.16
N GLY A 388 13.54 26.86 3.23
CA GLY A 388 15.00 26.78 3.10
C GLY A 388 15.69 25.78 4.06
N ASN A 389 14.94 25.14 4.97
CA ASN A 389 15.44 24.12 5.89
C ASN A 389 14.37 23.05 6.17
N SER A 390 13.66 22.60 5.13
CA SER A 390 12.67 21.53 5.25
C SER A 390 13.36 20.19 5.46
N ILE A 391 12.77 19.35 6.33
CA ILE A 391 13.23 18.00 6.60
C ILE A 391 12.10 17.04 6.26
N SER A 392 12.41 16.03 5.45
CA SER A 392 11.48 14.97 5.08
C SER A 392 12.13 13.60 5.25
N TYR A 393 11.31 12.58 5.43
CA TYR A 393 11.75 11.22 5.66
C TYR A 393 11.09 10.26 4.68
N PRO A 394 11.77 9.15 4.30
CA PRO A 394 11.11 8.05 3.61
C PRO A 394 10.18 7.32 4.58
N HIS A 395 9.05 6.84 4.05
CA HIS A 395 8.03 6.12 4.81
C HIS A 395 7.89 4.69 4.30
N ILE A 396 7.64 3.75 5.23
CA ILE A 396 7.16 2.41 4.90
C ILE A 396 5.69 2.33 5.25
N TYR A 397 4.88 2.08 4.25
CA TYR A 397 3.46 1.79 4.46
C TYR A 397 3.27 0.28 4.54
N PRO A 398 2.98 -0.26 5.73
CA PRO A 398 2.82 -1.70 5.90
C PRO A 398 1.53 -2.19 5.24
N ILE A 399 1.64 -3.20 4.39
CA ILE A 399 0.50 -3.91 3.81
C ILE A 399 0.19 -5.15 4.63
N ILE A 400 1.23 -5.94 4.99
CA ILE A 400 1.12 -7.10 5.86
C ILE A 400 2.17 -7.01 6.96
N ARG A 401 1.72 -7.13 8.22
CA ARG A 401 2.59 -7.19 9.39
C ARG A 401 2.55 -8.57 10.02
N PHE A 402 3.66 -8.94 10.68
CA PHE A 402 3.76 -10.24 11.35
C PHE A 402 2.72 -10.43 12.47
N ALA A 403 2.32 -9.35 13.14
CA ALA A 403 1.27 -9.38 14.16
C ALA A 403 -0.08 -9.90 13.61
N GLU A 404 -0.38 -9.66 12.32
CA GLU A 404 -1.59 -10.15 11.66
C GLU A 404 -1.67 -11.69 11.66
N MET A 405 -0.53 -12.38 11.64
CA MET A 405 -0.50 -13.84 11.64
C MET A 405 -0.94 -14.46 12.97
N TYR A 406 -0.99 -13.68 14.06
CA TYR A 406 -1.46 -14.12 15.37
C TYR A 406 -2.92 -13.77 15.65
N LEU A 407 -3.49 -12.85 14.88
CA LEU A 407 -4.88 -12.41 14.99
C LEU A 407 -5.81 -13.29 14.17
#